data_cd8a959a10e96f60edc33f2d44861c21
#
_entry.id   cd8a959a10e96f60edc33f2d44861c21
#
_cell.length_a   1.000
_cell.length_b   1.000
_cell.length_c   1.000
_cell.angle_alpha   90.00
_cell.angle_beta   90.00
_cell.angle_gamma   90.00
#
_symmetry.space_group_name_H-M   'P 1'
#
loop_
_entity.id
_entity.type
_entity.pdbx_description
1 polymer ?
#
loop_
_entity_poly.entity_id
_entity_poly.type
_entity_poly.pdbx_seq_one_letter_code
_entity_poly.pdbx_strand_id
1 'polypeptide(L)'
;VGLTTTQVGVLTTTQVAALNTSQMKGLTTTNVTALSAEQVAVLSSSQVGYMAAMGLNGLSGTQLSWLTTTQMAGLTSTQAGSLTTTTLAALSPEQLSVLGQAQLAALTSTQVASLAVTQLAGLSSTQLGNFSTTGLAALTEEQVDALTTTQISGFSAAQLRAMTVTAIAALDEEQTAALTSTQVGGLSTSQFASFSTTEIAALSTTQVRGLTVSEISGLSAEQVDAMTETQLSALTTTQMKGLAAADIAGMSLAQIAAFSSSQVAALSLGALTGMAQTQISALTSTQFSALTSLQVGMLNTDQVQALTTTQVAMMTTTQVKGLSSTALHEMNATQLGSLTTTQMAALTATQIAGLDSEQVNDLSAEQIAGLTATQVKSLTTTQWAALDVTQVQSFSETQVGAITTTQMRGLTETAVQALTGAQLGALSTQQVAALSTASLAGLTVTQFQSLAPTQVSALTNAQIAALSPDQLAAFTTADLSLFSKTQMGGLTAAQTEALST
;
A
#
# COMPACT_ATOMS: atom_id res chain seq x y z
N VAL A 1 42.80 -12.16 61.85
CA VAL A 1 41.69 -11.98 62.80
C VAL A 1 41.14 -10.60 62.54
N GLY A 2 39.84 -10.49 62.15
CA GLY A 2 39.20 -9.21 61.87
C GLY A 2 38.98 -8.41 63.16
N LEU A 3 38.87 -7.10 63.02
CA LEU A 3 38.53 -6.19 64.13
C LEU A 3 37.11 -6.50 64.65
N THR A 4 36.92 -6.45 65.96
CA THR A 4 35.58 -6.49 66.55
C THR A 4 34.85 -5.14 66.32
N THR A 5 33.52 -5.11 66.44
CA THR A 5 32.70 -3.89 66.34
C THR A 5 33.16 -2.81 67.34
N THR A 6 33.48 -3.24 68.57
CA THR A 6 33.99 -2.31 69.60
C THR A 6 35.32 -1.72 69.18
N GLN A 7 36.23 -2.49 68.60
CA GLN A 7 37.53 -2.00 68.11
C GLN A 7 37.37 -1.07 66.94
N VAL A 8 36.42 -1.32 66.01
CA VAL A 8 36.16 -0.40 64.92
C VAL A 8 35.55 0.91 65.40
N GLY A 9 34.62 0.89 66.33
CA GLY A 9 33.98 2.09 66.86
C GLY A 9 34.92 3.05 67.62
N VAL A 10 36.07 2.55 68.15
CA VAL A 10 37.06 3.39 68.87
C VAL A 10 38.26 3.83 68.00
N LEU A 11 38.29 3.44 66.69
CA LEU A 11 39.32 3.91 65.77
C LEU A 11 39.20 5.46 65.63
N THR A 12 40.34 6.13 65.65
CA THR A 12 40.35 7.57 65.32
C THR A 12 40.10 7.79 63.80
N THR A 13 39.63 8.97 63.42
CA THR A 13 39.47 9.34 62.01
C THR A 13 40.76 9.18 61.21
N THR A 14 41.93 9.48 61.83
CA THR A 14 43.25 9.29 61.21
C THR A 14 43.54 7.77 60.96
N GLN A 15 43.15 6.90 61.85
CA GLN A 15 43.33 5.45 61.70
C GLN A 15 42.39 4.90 60.64
N VAL A 16 41.14 5.37 60.58
CA VAL A 16 40.17 4.99 59.55
C VAL A 16 40.67 5.46 58.17
N ALA A 17 41.14 6.66 58.04
CA ALA A 17 41.70 7.18 56.79
C ALA A 17 42.94 6.43 56.31
N ALA A 18 43.69 5.81 57.24
CA ALA A 18 44.88 5.03 56.94
C ALA A 18 44.63 3.53 56.64
N LEU A 19 43.36 3.06 56.68
CA LEU A 19 43.03 1.67 56.35
C LEU A 19 43.37 1.36 54.88
N ASN A 20 44.13 0.28 54.67
CA ASN A 20 44.52 -0.14 53.35
C ASN A 20 43.41 -1.05 52.70
N THR A 21 43.58 -1.39 51.42
CA THR A 21 42.64 -2.17 50.62
C THR A 21 42.24 -3.51 51.29
N SER A 22 43.24 -4.22 51.85
CA SER A 22 42.98 -5.51 52.50
C SER A 22 42.16 -5.36 53.79
N GLN A 23 42.41 -4.30 54.53
CA GLN A 23 41.67 -3.98 55.74
C GLN A 23 40.25 -3.50 55.43
N MET A 24 40.07 -2.69 54.41
CA MET A 24 38.73 -2.28 53.94
C MET A 24 37.89 -3.46 53.46
N LYS A 25 38.47 -4.40 52.69
CA LYS A 25 37.80 -5.65 52.28
C LYS A 25 37.45 -6.60 53.45
N GLY A 26 38.20 -6.48 54.54
CA GLY A 26 38.00 -7.29 55.74
C GLY A 26 36.90 -6.74 56.68
N LEU A 27 36.36 -5.56 56.44
CA LEU A 27 35.27 -5.02 57.24
C LEU A 27 33.96 -5.81 56.96
N THR A 28 33.41 -6.40 58.02
CA THR A 28 32.11 -7.07 57.98
C THR A 28 30.94 -6.08 58.03
N THR A 29 29.74 -6.55 57.74
CA THR A 29 28.51 -5.76 57.90
C THR A 29 28.44 -5.13 59.30
N THR A 30 28.70 -5.90 60.35
CA THR A 30 28.67 -5.43 61.72
C THR A 30 29.78 -4.42 62.04
N ASN A 31 30.93 -4.53 61.37
CA ASN A 31 32.01 -3.53 61.51
C ASN A 31 31.61 -2.20 60.89
N VAL A 32 30.97 -2.24 59.71
CA VAL A 32 30.57 -1.02 58.97
C VAL A 32 29.43 -0.29 59.71
N THR A 33 28.47 -1.01 60.28
CA THR A 33 27.41 -0.43 61.11
C THR A 33 27.90 0.24 62.40
N ALA A 34 29.12 -0.13 62.89
CA ALA A 34 29.73 0.49 64.05
C ALA A 34 30.50 1.81 63.75
N LEU A 35 30.64 2.19 62.48
CA LEU A 35 31.30 3.46 62.06
C LEU A 35 30.44 4.66 62.46
N SER A 36 31.09 5.69 63.06
CA SER A 36 30.46 6.99 63.31
C SER A 36 30.42 7.86 62.05
N ALA A 37 29.64 8.95 62.10
CA ALA A 37 29.56 9.92 60.99
C ALA A 37 30.93 10.49 60.62
N GLU A 38 31.75 10.83 61.63
CA GLU A 38 33.09 11.37 61.44
C GLU A 38 34.02 10.33 60.80
N GLN A 39 33.87 9.04 61.17
CA GLN A 39 34.65 7.96 60.59
C GLN A 39 34.24 7.69 59.12
N VAL A 40 32.97 7.75 58.82
CA VAL A 40 32.48 7.64 57.41
C VAL A 40 32.95 8.83 56.58
N ALA A 41 32.90 10.04 57.10
CA ALA A 41 33.28 11.25 56.40
C ALA A 41 34.75 11.30 55.96
N VAL A 42 35.66 10.62 56.65
CA VAL A 42 37.11 10.60 56.31
C VAL A 42 37.49 9.48 55.34
N LEU A 43 36.57 8.59 54.98
CA LEU A 43 36.82 7.56 53.96
C LEU A 43 37.07 8.22 52.61
N SER A 44 38.13 7.81 51.92
CA SER A 44 38.34 8.19 50.53
C SER A 44 37.38 7.40 49.61
N SER A 45 37.13 7.94 48.41
CA SER A 45 36.35 7.20 47.36
C SER A 45 36.95 5.84 47.06
N SER A 46 38.26 5.72 47.03
CA SER A 46 38.96 4.46 46.85
C SER A 46 38.69 3.44 48.00
N GLN A 47 38.67 3.93 49.24
CA GLN A 47 38.37 3.08 50.41
C GLN A 47 36.91 2.59 50.34
N VAL A 48 35.95 3.42 49.92
CA VAL A 48 34.56 2.98 49.71
C VAL A 48 34.52 1.95 48.58
N GLY A 49 35.25 2.13 47.48
CA GLY A 49 35.38 1.17 46.40
C GLY A 49 36.03 -0.18 46.81
N TYR A 50 36.80 -0.22 47.90
CA TYR A 50 37.40 -1.45 48.42
C TYR A 50 36.53 -2.18 49.44
N MET A 51 35.46 -1.57 49.96
CA MET A 51 34.55 -2.22 50.89
C MET A 51 33.89 -3.44 50.21
N ALA A 52 33.68 -4.50 50.97
CA ALA A 52 32.89 -5.62 50.49
C ALA A 52 31.42 -5.13 50.24
N ALA A 53 30.78 -5.64 49.21
CA ALA A 53 29.38 -5.30 48.93
C ALA A 53 28.43 -5.57 50.12
N MET A 54 28.69 -6.66 50.86
CA MET A 54 27.94 -6.94 52.10
C MET A 54 28.14 -5.86 53.17
N GLY A 55 29.31 -5.25 53.22
CA GLY A 55 29.60 -4.14 54.15
C GLY A 55 28.76 -2.94 53.80
N LEU A 56 28.70 -2.54 52.53
CA LEU A 56 27.90 -1.41 52.08
C LEU A 56 26.38 -1.63 52.35
N ASN A 57 25.90 -2.81 52.15
CA ASN A 57 24.49 -3.17 52.42
C ASN A 57 24.18 -3.23 53.93
N GLY A 58 25.21 -3.24 54.80
CA GLY A 58 25.05 -3.11 56.24
C GLY A 58 24.90 -1.70 56.74
N LEU A 59 25.20 -0.67 55.91
CA LEU A 59 24.97 0.71 56.30
C LEU A 59 23.48 0.99 56.49
N SER A 60 23.15 1.64 57.61
CA SER A 60 21.79 2.19 57.83
C SER A 60 21.51 3.33 56.87
N GLY A 61 20.24 3.67 56.64
CA GLY A 61 19.85 4.84 55.81
C GLY A 61 20.51 6.14 56.27
N THR A 62 20.65 6.31 57.59
CA THR A 62 21.40 7.44 58.19
C THR A 62 22.88 7.41 57.83
N GLN A 63 23.54 6.28 57.87
CA GLN A 63 24.95 6.13 57.50
C GLN A 63 25.19 6.33 56.00
N LEU A 64 24.24 5.89 55.18
CA LEU A 64 24.27 6.14 53.73
C LEU A 64 24.17 7.63 53.42
N SER A 65 23.34 8.39 54.15
CA SER A 65 23.23 9.84 53.97
C SER A 65 24.52 10.61 54.35
N TRP A 66 25.43 9.99 55.12
CA TRP A 66 26.74 10.60 55.43
C TRP A 66 27.74 10.45 54.27
N LEU A 67 27.55 9.53 53.34
CA LEU A 67 28.43 9.38 52.19
C LEU A 67 28.29 10.59 51.26
N THR A 68 29.42 11.21 50.99
CA THR A 68 29.48 12.33 50.03
C THR A 68 29.33 11.83 48.59
N THR A 69 28.99 12.72 47.68
CA THR A 69 28.92 12.41 46.22
C THR A 69 30.25 11.89 45.67
N THR A 70 31.41 12.43 46.21
CA THR A 70 32.74 11.94 45.84
C THR A 70 32.98 10.50 46.29
N GLN A 71 32.51 10.13 47.46
CA GLN A 71 32.60 8.76 47.98
C GLN A 71 31.70 7.80 47.19
N MET A 72 30.47 8.24 46.84
CA MET A 72 29.54 7.49 46.02
C MET A 72 30.08 7.21 44.61
N ALA A 73 30.75 8.18 44.00
CA ALA A 73 31.42 8.00 42.70
C ALA A 73 32.52 6.95 42.73
N GLY A 74 33.08 6.64 43.94
CA GLY A 74 34.09 5.60 44.15
C GLY A 74 33.54 4.16 44.17
N LEU A 75 32.23 3.95 44.15
CA LEU A 75 31.66 2.58 44.10
C LEU A 75 32.11 1.91 42.85
N THR A 76 32.38 0.61 42.92
CA THR A 76 32.59 -0.24 41.77
C THR A 76 31.24 -0.71 41.15
N SER A 77 31.25 -1.09 39.88
CA SER A 77 30.05 -1.65 39.24
C SER A 77 29.49 -2.87 39.98
N THR A 78 30.39 -3.74 40.50
CA THR A 78 29.97 -4.89 41.28
C THR A 78 29.26 -4.49 42.58
N GLN A 79 29.77 -3.46 43.28
CA GLN A 79 29.10 -2.90 44.44
C GLN A 79 27.74 -2.31 44.11
N ALA A 80 27.62 -1.52 43.05
CA ALA A 80 26.36 -0.92 42.63
C ALA A 80 25.32 -2.00 42.32
N GLY A 81 25.69 -3.02 41.52
CA GLY A 81 24.78 -4.14 41.18
C GLY A 81 24.46 -5.08 42.36
N SER A 82 25.22 -4.99 43.48
CA SER A 82 24.97 -5.77 44.68
C SER A 82 24.21 -5.03 45.78
N LEU A 83 23.92 -3.70 45.63
CA LEU A 83 23.14 -2.99 46.60
C LEU A 83 21.75 -3.61 46.76
N THR A 84 21.26 -3.71 47.98
CA THR A 84 19.87 -4.08 48.21
C THR A 84 18.92 -2.96 47.74
N THR A 85 17.68 -3.31 47.42
CA THR A 85 16.66 -2.29 47.10
C THR A 85 16.46 -1.29 48.22
N THR A 86 16.54 -1.76 49.49
CA THR A 86 16.44 -0.92 50.67
C THR A 86 17.62 0.08 50.74
N THR A 87 18.84 -0.38 50.48
CA THR A 87 20.04 0.49 50.46
C THR A 87 19.94 1.49 49.32
N LEU A 88 19.52 1.07 48.14
CA LEU A 88 19.38 1.90 46.95
C LEU A 88 18.27 2.99 47.17
N ALA A 89 17.15 2.60 47.76
CA ALA A 89 16.03 3.52 48.06
C ALA A 89 16.41 4.59 49.11
N ALA A 90 17.42 4.29 49.97
CA ALA A 90 17.90 5.27 50.97
C ALA A 90 18.88 6.30 50.40
N LEU A 91 19.38 6.15 49.17
CA LEU A 91 20.27 7.13 48.53
C LEU A 91 19.49 8.36 48.09
N SER A 92 20.09 9.55 48.30
CA SER A 92 19.50 10.78 47.78
C SER A 92 19.62 10.84 46.22
N PRO A 93 18.77 11.65 45.54
CA PRO A 93 18.93 11.89 44.09
C PRO A 93 20.34 12.37 43.72
N GLU A 94 20.96 13.25 44.56
CA GLU A 94 22.30 13.75 44.33
C GLU A 94 23.37 12.66 44.45
N GLN A 95 23.20 11.71 45.38
CA GLN A 95 24.10 10.54 45.53
C GLN A 95 23.97 9.58 44.34
N LEU A 96 22.77 9.41 43.77
CA LEU A 96 22.55 8.64 42.58
C LEU A 96 23.10 9.32 41.31
N SER A 97 22.98 10.64 41.23
CA SER A 97 23.40 11.44 40.05
C SER A 97 24.92 11.43 39.82
N VAL A 98 25.73 11.01 40.75
CA VAL A 98 27.19 10.90 40.56
C VAL A 98 27.66 9.53 40.14
N LEU A 99 26.75 8.54 40.05
CA LEU A 99 27.07 7.22 39.53
C LEU A 99 27.39 7.32 38.04
N GLY A 100 28.48 6.70 37.64
CA GLY A 100 28.92 6.65 36.24
C GLY A 100 28.30 5.55 35.45
N GLN A 101 28.64 5.49 34.17
CA GLN A 101 28.08 4.50 33.20
C GLN A 101 28.20 3.07 33.70
N ALA A 102 29.36 2.61 34.16
CA ALA A 102 29.58 1.23 34.57
C ALA A 102 28.73 0.84 35.79
N GLN A 103 28.49 1.77 36.69
CA GLN A 103 27.70 1.56 37.91
C GLN A 103 26.20 1.50 37.56
N LEU A 104 25.72 2.43 36.76
CA LEU A 104 24.31 2.47 36.32
C LEU A 104 23.96 1.26 35.45
N ALA A 105 24.86 0.85 34.55
CA ALA A 105 24.69 -0.35 33.73
C ALA A 105 24.67 -1.67 34.53
N ALA A 106 25.27 -1.66 35.71
CA ALA A 106 25.31 -2.84 36.59
C ALA A 106 24.05 -2.99 37.45
N LEU A 107 23.18 -1.97 37.54
CA LEU A 107 21.94 -2.09 38.30
C LEU A 107 21.04 -3.18 37.68
N THR A 108 20.53 -4.04 38.54
CA THR A 108 19.61 -5.11 38.15
C THR A 108 18.21 -4.56 37.86
N SER A 109 17.40 -5.35 37.15
CA SER A 109 15.98 -5.02 36.88
C SER A 109 15.20 -4.73 38.17
N THR A 110 15.40 -5.54 39.23
CA THR A 110 14.75 -5.34 40.53
C THR A 110 15.17 -4.01 41.20
N GLN A 111 16.44 -3.64 41.07
CA GLN A 111 16.95 -2.38 41.61
C GLN A 111 16.37 -1.18 40.85
N VAL A 112 16.33 -1.23 39.50
CA VAL A 112 15.75 -0.15 38.67
C VAL A 112 14.27 0.03 38.97
N ALA A 113 13.50 -1.07 39.04
CA ALA A 113 12.08 -1.03 39.40
C ALA A 113 11.80 -0.48 40.81
N SER A 114 12.79 -0.54 41.72
CA SER A 114 12.65 -0.04 43.09
C SER A 114 13.04 1.44 43.27
N LEU A 115 13.59 2.11 42.22
CA LEU A 115 13.95 3.52 42.28
C LEU A 115 12.69 4.39 42.44
N ALA A 116 12.79 5.36 43.35
CA ALA A 116 11.73 6.36 43.49
C ALA A 116 11.71 7.30 42.26
N VAL A 117 10.54 7.81 41.89
CA VAL A 117 10.39 8.83 40.85
C VAL A 117 11.30 10.01 41.04
N THR A 118 11.47 10.49 42.30
CA THR A 118 12.37 11.57 42.66
C THR A 118 13.84 11.23 42.40
N GLN A 119 14.23 9.97 42.56
CA GLN A 119 15.58 9.48 42.24
C GLN A 119 15.85 9.47 40.74
N LEU A 120 14.86 9.03 39.95
CA LEU A 120 14.93 9.05 38.48
C LEU A 120 14.94 10.47 37.93
N ALA A 121 14.14 11.37 38.50
CA ALA A 121 14.13 12.79 38.14
C ALA A 121 15.49 13.51 38.35
N GLY A 122 16.29 13.03 39.27
CA GLY A 122 17.65 13.55 39.53
C GLY A 122 18.69 13.07 38.50
N LEU A 123 18.39 12.12 37.64
CA LEU A 123 19.30 11.56 36.63
C LEU A 123 19.21 12.34 35.31
N SER A 124 20.33 12.61 34.68
CA SER A 124 20.36 13.17 33.32
C SER A 124 19.93 12.13 32.28
N SER A 125 19.52 12.60 31.09
CA SER A 125 19.22 11.71 29.94
C SER A 125 20.37 10.75 29.61
N THR A 126 21.62 11.23 29.68
CA THR A 126 22.81 10.38 29.47
C THR A 126 22.91 9.29 30.53
N GLN A 127 22.61 9.59 31.79
CA GLN A 127 22.66 8.63 32.87
C GLN A 127 21.55 7.56 32.74
N LEU A 128 20.34 7.96 32.41
CA LEU A 128 19.25 7.01 32.10
C LEU A 128 19.59 6.16 30.88
N GLY A 129 20.21 6.74 29.86
CA GLY A 129 20.72 6.00 28.71
C GLY A 129 21.84 5.00 29.04
N ASN A 130 22.49 5.12 30.23
CA ASN A 130 23.49 4.18 30.68
C ASN A 130 22.91 2.94 31.38
N PHE A 131 21.62 2.92 31.72
CA PHE A 131 21.01 1.67 32.24
C PHE A 131 21.09 0.56 31.21
N SER A 132 21.22 -0.68 31.68
CA SER A 132 21.12 -1.83 30.80
C SER A 132 19.71 -1.94 30.19
N THR A 133 19.58 -2.55 29.02
CA THR A 133 18.27 -2.81 28.39
C THR A 133 17.34 -3.58 29.32
N THR A 134 17.87 -4.56 30.08
CA THR A 134 17.11 -5.31 31.08
C THR A 134 16.72 -4.46 32.29
N GLY A 135 17.53 -3.49 32.67
CA GLY A 135 17.21 -2.53 33.72
C GLY A 135 16.04 -1.64 33.28
N LEU A 136 16.14 -1.03 32.11
CA LEU A 136 15.08 -0.15 31.57
C LEU A 136 13.77 -0.89 31.27
N ALA A 137 13.85 -2.16 30.85
CA ALA A 137 12.66 -2.99 30.66
C ALA A 137 11.85 -3.22 31.96
N ALA A 138 12.46 -2.96 33.11
CA ALA A 138 11.83 -3.11 34.41
C ALA A 138 11.23 -1.81 34.98
N LEU A 139 11.34 -0.69 34.26
CA LEU A 139 10.66 0.55 34.65
C LEU A 139 9.15 0.31 34.71
N THR A 140 8.55 0.81 35.79
CA THR A 140 7.09 0.78 35.98
C THR A 140 6.41 1.88 35.16
N GLU A 141 5.12 1.75 34.93
CA GLU A 141 4.30 2.79 34.26
C GLU A 141 4.44 4.14 34.95
N GLU A 142 4.34 4.19 36.30
CA GLU A 142 4.50 5.41 37.11
C GLU A 142 5.90 6.04 36.92
N GLN A 143 6.94 5.19 36.85
CA GLN A 143 8.31 5.68 36.60
C GLN A 143 8.47 6.27 35.18
N VAL A 144 7.82 5.68 34.17
CA VAL A 144 7.88 6.14 32.77
C VAL A 144 7.09 7.44 32.61
N ASP A 145 5.88 7.52 33.16
CA ASP A 145 5.03 8.70 33.15
C ASP A 145 5.74 9.93 33.76
N ALA A 146 6.55 9.70 34.81
CA ALA A 146 7.28 10.75 35.49
C ALA A 146 8.57 11.23 34.78
N LEU A 147 9.01 10.57 33.71
CA LEU A 147 10.20 10.98 32.97
C LEU A 147 9.94 12.25 32.15
N THR A 148 10.92 13.15 32.12
CA THR A 148 10.85 14.32 31.24
C THR A 148 11.11 13.93 29.78
N THR A 149 10.63 14.76 28.85
CA THR A 149 10.87 14.61 27.40
C THR A 149 12.39 14.54 27.07
N THR A 150 13.21 15.32 27.79
CA THR A 150 14.67 15.28 27.67
C THR A 150 15.25 13.94 28.11
N GLN A 151 14.71 13.33 29.16
CA GLN A 151 15.17 12.04 29.66
C GLN A 151 14.80 10.90 28.69
N ILE A 152 13.59 10.92 28.16
CA ILE A 152 13.12 9.91 27.19
C ILE A 152 13.92 9.99 25.87
N SER A 153 14.24 11.19 25.41
CA SER A 153 15.07 11.36 24.20
C SER A 153 16.48 10.80 24.34
N GLY A 154 16.94 10.58 25.59
CA GLY A 154 18.24 9.96 25.88
C GLY A 154 18.28 8.44 25.71
N PHE A 155 17.15 7.76 25.60
CA PHE A 155 17.11 6.31 25.39
C PHE A 155 17.48 5.93 23.95
N SER A 156 18.20 4.83 23.81
CA SER A 156 18.37 4.22 22.49
C SER A 156 17.08 3.49 22.06
N ALA A 157 16.90 3.33 20.74
CA ALA A 157 15.78 2.55 20.20
C ALA A 157 15.74 1.10 20.76
N ALA A 158 16.90 0.50 20.99
CA ALA A 158 17.00 -0.83 21.59
C ALA A 158 16.49 -0.87 23.04
N GLN A 159 16.72 0.18 23.81
CA GLN A 159 16.24 0.33 25.18
C GLN A 159 14.72 0.50 25.22
N LEU A 160 14.16 1.37 24.38
CA LEU A 160 12.70 1.54 24.26
C LEU A 160 12.03 0.24 23.82
N ARG A 161 12.62 -0.44 22.83
CA ARG A 161 12.10 -1.73 22.35
C ARG A 161 12.11 -2.82 23.43
N ALA A 162 13.02 -2.77 24.40
CA ALA A 162 13.10 -3.72 25.49
C ALA A 162 12.07 -3.46 26.61
N MET A 163 11.48 -2.26 26.67
CA MET A 163 10.43 -1.92 27.63
C MET A 163 9.15 -2.71 27.36
N THR A 164 8.31 -2.85 28.38
CA THR A 164 7.01 -3.52 28.20
C THR A 164 6.07 -2.66 27.36
N VAL A 165 5.07 -3.29 26.72
CA VAL A 165 4.02 -2.57 25.97
C VAL A 165 3.29 -1.57 26.90
N THR A 166 3.00 -1.97 28.14
CA THR A 166 2.33 -1.12 29.12
C THR A 166 3.17 0.10 29.53
N ALA A 167 4.50 -0.08 29.66
CA ALA A 167 5.40 1.04 29.94
C ALA A 167 5.51 2.02 28.76
N ILE A 168 5.48 1.55 27.54
CA ILE A 168 5.43 2.41 26.34
C ILE A 168 4.07 3.10 26.21
N ALA A 169 2.98 2.43 26.53
CA ALA A 169 1.63 3.00 26.53
C ALA A 169 1.38 4.01 27.67
N ALA A 170 2.27 4.06 28.66
CA ALA A 170 2.24 5.06 29.74
C ALA A 170 2.93 6.40 29.35
N LEU A 171 3.55 6.48 28.17
CA LEU A 171 4.06 7.74 27.64
C LEU A 171 2.88 8.68 27.36
N ASP A 172 3.00 9.92 27.77
CA ASP A 172 2.02 10.95 27.40
C ASP A 172 2.27 11.52 25.98
N GLU A 173 1.41 12.42 25.53
CA GLU A 173 1.50 13.03 24.19
C GLU A 173 2.81 13.83 24.00
N GLU A 174 3.26 14.58 25.04
CA GLU A 174 4.50 15.38 24.96
C GLU A 174 5.74 14.47 24.92
N GLN A 175 5.73 13.41 25.71
CA GLN A 175 6.79 12.39 25.73
C GLN A 175 6.87 11.65 24.41
N THR A 176 5.73 11.25 23.85
CA THR A 176 5.63 10.58 22.54
C THR A 176 6.11 11.51 21.41
N ALA A 177 5.73 12.78 21.45
CA ALA A 177 6.17 13.78 20.48
C ALA A 177 7.69 14.07 20.57
N ALA A 178 8.30 13.87 21.74
CA ALA A 178 9.75 14.05 21.95
C ALA A 178 10.60 12.89 21.43
N LEU A 179 10.02 11.74 21.09
CA LEU A 179 10.73 10.60 20.50
C LEU A 179 11.32 10.98 19.14
N THR A 180 12.55 10.57 18.88
CA THR A 180 13.15 10.70 17.54
C THR A 180 12.52 9.70 16.56
N SER A 181 12.64 9.96 15.27
CA SER A 181 12.19 9.02 14.22
C SER A 181 12.84 7.63 14.34
N THR A 182 14.11 7.59 14.77
CA THR A 182 14.83 6.33 15.02
C THR A 182 14.26 5.57 16.22
N GLN A 183 13.85 6.28 17.26
CA GLN A 183 13.23 5.69 18.44
C GLN A 183 11.84 5.13 18.11
N VAL A 184 11.02 5.91 17.42
CA VAL A 184 9.69 5.49 17.01
C VAL A 184 9.77 4.28 16.08
N GLY A 185 10.57 4.32 15.01
CA GLY A 185 10.74 3.18 14.09
C GLY A 185 11.52 1.99 14.66
N GLY A 186 12.04 2.13 15.89
CA GLY A 186 12.68 1.05 16.64
C GLY A 186 11.75 0.29 17.58
N LEU A 187 10.53 0.79 17.82
CA LEU A 187 9.53 0.11 18.64
C LEU A 187 9.11 -1.23 18.00
N SER A 188 8.60 -2.13 18.81
CA SER A 188 7.89 -3.28 18.25
C SER A 188 6.52 -2.87 17.73
N THR A 189 5.97 -3.64 16.79
CA THR A 189 4.63 -3.42 16.27
C THR A 189 3.59 -3.29 17.40
N SER A 190 3.67 -4.15 18.42
CA SER A 190 2.74 -4.12 19.56
C SER A 190 2.92 -2.87 20.43
N GLN A 191 4.14 -2.37 20.59
CA GLN A 191 4.42 -1.13 21.32
C GLN A 191 3.88 0.07 20.54
N PHE A 192 4.12 0.14 19.23
CA PHE A 192 3.62 1.23 18.40
C PHE A 192 2.08 1.21 18.32
N ALA A 193 1.48 0.03 18.20
CA ALA A 193 0.02 -0.16 18.19
C ALA A 193 -0.65 0.16 19.55
N SER A 194 0.12 0.32 20.64
CA SER A 194 -0.43 0.74 21.93
C SER A 194 -0.66 2.26 22.05
N PHE A 195 -0.17 3.05 21.10
CA PHE A 195 -0.41 4.49 21.10
C PHE A 195 -1.89 4.79 20.87
N SER A 196 -2.39 5.80 21.57
CA SER A 196 -3.73 6.33 21.35
C SER A 196 -3.86 7.04 19.99
N THR A 197 -5.07 7.24 19.54
CA THR A 197 -5.34 8.05 18.33
C THR A 197 -4.84 9.48 18.45
N THR A 198 -4.86 10.05 19.67
CA THR A 198 -4.33 11.39 19.95
C THR A 198 -2.80 11.43 19.77
N GLU A 199 -2.09 10.44 20.31
CA GLU A 199 -0.63 10.34 20.17
C GLU A 199 -0.23 10.09 18.70
N ILE A 200 -0.96 9.25 17.97
CA ILE A 200 -0.74 9.05 16.53
C ILE A 200 -0.92 10.38 15.78
N ALA A 201 -1.97 11.15 16.08
CA ALA A 201 -2.23 12.45 15.45
C ALA A 201 -1.17 13.51 15.79
N ALA A 202 -0.53 13.40 16.97
CA ALA A 202 0.52 14.31 17.44
C ALA A 202 1.92 14.03 16.84
N LEU A 203 2.13 12.86 16.21
CA LEU A 203 3.41 12.52 15.60
C LEU A 203 3.80 13.53 14.51
N SER A 204 5.04 13.98 14.52
CA SER A 204 5.61 14.79 13.45
C SER A 204 5.78 13.97 12.16
N THR A 205 5.80 14.65 11.03
CA THR A 205 6.09 14.01 9.72
C THR A 205 7.44 13.31 9.68
N THR A 206 8.41 13.77 10.47
CA THR A 206 9.72 13.15 10.61
C THR A 206 9.62 11.80 11.34
N GLN A 207 8.82 11.72 12.39
CA GLN A 207 8.55 10.48 13.12
C GLN A 207 7.76 9.49 12.23
N VAL A 208 6.73 9.96 11.54
CA VAL A 208 5.94 9.15 10.60
C VAL A 208 6.82 8.55 9.51
N ARG A 209 7.78 9.29 8.96
CA ARG A 209 8.74 8.76 7.98
C ARG A 209 9.69 7.72 8.55
N GLY A 210 9.90 7.75 9.86
CA GLY A 210 10.72 6.75 10.56
C GLY A 210 10.05 5.40 10.75
N LEU A 211 8.72 5.31 10.60
CA LEU A 211 7.96 4.09 10.77
C LEU A 211 8.32 3.03 9.73
N THR A 212 8.34 1.79 10.16
CA THR A 212 8.46 0.63 9.28
C THR A 212 7.11 0.25 8.66
N VAL A 213 7.15 -0.54 7.59
CA VAL A 213 5.92 -1.14 6.99
C VAL A 213 5.15 -1.97 8.02
N SER A 214 5.86 -2.68 8.90
CA SER A 214 5.24 -3.52 9.93
C SER A 214 4.50 -2.72 11.00
N GLU A 215 5.02 -1.55 11.36
CA GLU A 215 4.36 -0.64 12.31
C GLU A 215 3.10 -0.04 11.67
N ILE A 216 3.15 0.41 10.42
CA ILE A 216 1.96 0.88 9.69
C ILE A 216 0.90 -0.22 9.61
N SER A 217 1.29 -1.45 9.23
CA SER A 217 0.33 -2.56 9.11
C SER A 217 -0.20 -3.07 10.45
N GLY A 218 0.42 -2.68 11.55
CA GLY A 218 -0.01 -3.04 12.91
C GLY A 218 -0.97 -2.04 13.53
N LEU A 219 -1.20 -0.88 12.90
CA LEU A 219 -2.18 0.10 13.35
C LEU A 219 -3.61 -0.44 13.16
N SER A 220 -4.51 -0.02 14.04
CA SER A 220 -5.93 -0.20 13.80
C SER A 220 -6.45 0.81 12.77
N ALA A 221 -7.58 0.52 12.14
CA ALA A 221 -8.20 1.44 11.19
C ALA A 221 -8.51 2.81 11.83
N GLU A 222 -8.88 2.85 13.11
CA GLU A 222 -9.13 4.08 13.86
C GLU A 222 -7.85 4.88 14.07
N GLN A 223 -6.71 4.21 14.29
CA GLN A 223 -5.41 4.87 14.42
C GLN A 223 -4.96 5.45 13.08
N VAL A 224 -5.19 4.74 11.98
CA VAL A 224 -4.88 5.25 10.63
C VAL A 224 -5.81 6.42 10.26
N ASP A 225 -7.09 6.34 10.60
CA ASP A 225 -8.05 7.43 10.37
C ASP A 225 -7.71 8.69 11.19
N ALA A 226 -7.09 8.53 12.36
CA ALA A 226 -6.61 9.63 13.18
C ALA A 226 -5.38 10.35 12.60
N MET A 227 -4.68 9.75 11.61
CA MET A 227 -3.54 10.42 10.96
C MET A 227 -4.02 11.64 10.17
N THR A 228 -3.32 12.75 10.35
CA THR A 228 -3.60 13.98 9.60
C THR A 228 -3.21 13.85 8.12
N GLU A 229 -3.82 14.67 7.27
CA GLU A 229 -3.47 14.78 5.84
C GLU A 229 -1.96 15.01 5.63
N THR A 230 -1.37 15.83 6.48
CA THR A 230 0.08 16.13 6.44
C THR A 230 0.92 14.89 6.76
N GLN A 231 0.51 14.08 7.74
CA GLN A 231 1.18 12.83 8.08
C GLN A 231 1.03 11.80 6.98
N LEU A 232 -0.17 11.62 6.42
CA LEU A 232 -0.44 10.71 5.31
C LEU A 232 0.35 11.09 4.05
N SER A 233 0.43 12.38 3.74
CA SER A 233 1.26 12.86 2.61
C SER A 233 2.77 12.65 2.83
N ALA A 234 3.21 12.53 4.07
CA ALA A 234 4.60 12.29 4.43
C ALA A 234 5.02 10.82 4.34
N LEU A 235 4.08 9.87 4.27
CA LEU A 235 4.37 8.45 4.10
C LEU A 235 5.20 8.20 2.83
N THR A 236 6.20 7.36 2.94
CA THR A 236 6.97 6.91 1.77
C THR A 236 6.19 5.89 0.97
N THR A 237 6.52 5.71 -0.31
CA THR A 237 5.92 4.67 -1.17
C THR A 237 6.13 3.25 -0.62
N THR A 238 7.16 3.03 0.19
CA THR A 238 7.39 1.76 0.87
C THR A 238 6.38 1.57 2.00
N GLN A 239 6.12 2.61 2.80
CA GLN A 239 5.16 2.59 3.91
C GLN A 239 3.72 2.44 3.42
N MET A 240 3.37 3.01 2.26
CA MET A 240 2.04 2.84 1.64
C MET A 240 1.64 1.37 1.46
N LYS A 241 2.61 0.46 1.31
CA LYS A 241 2.36 -0.99 1.20
C LYS A 241 1.87 -1.62 2.50
N GLY A 242 2.06 -0.95 3.63
CA GLY A 242 1.59 -1.39 4.94
C GLY A 242 0.11 -1.12 5.19
N LEU A 243 -0.50 -0.22 4.42
CA LEU A 243 -1.93 0.10 4.55
C LEU A 243 -2.78 -1.06 4.06
N ALA A 244 -3.76 -1.46 4.88
CA ALA A 244 -4.72 -2.51 4.56
C ALA A 244 -5.99 -1.93 3.89
N ALA A 245 -6.86 -2.82 3.40
CA ALA A 245 -8.16 -2.43 2.83
C ALA A 245 -9.03 -1.64 3.82
N ALA A 246 -9.06 -2.08 5.08
CA ALA A 246 -9.85 -1.42 6.13
C ALA A 246 -9.36 0.00 6.43
N ASP A 247 -8.03 0.21 6.39
CA ASP A 247 -7.42 1.52 6.62
C ASP A 247 -7.87 2.51 5.55
N ILE A 248 -7.80 2.10 4.29
CA ILE A 248 -8.20 2.95 3.16
C ILE A 248 -9.72 3.20 3.17
N ALA A 249 -10.53 2.18 3.49
CA ALA A 249 -11.98 2.32 3.54
C ALA A 249 -12.46 3.33 4.60
N GLY A 250 -11.74 3.44 5.73
CA GLY A 250 -12.03 4.39 6.82
C GLY A 250 -11.66 5.83 6.50
N MET A 251 -10.71 6.06 5.58
CA MET A 251 -10.20 7.41 5.30
C MET A 251 -11.26 8.32 4.68
N SER A 252 -11.21 9.59 5.08
CA SER A 252 -11.99 10.67 4.46
C SER A 252 -11.49 10.98 3.04
N LEU A 253 -12.32 11.64 2.22
CA LEU A 253 -11.91 12.08 0.88
C LEU A 253 -10.74 13.07 0.93
N ALA A 254 -10.64 13.90 1.99
CA ALA A 254 -9.53 14.82 2.18
C ALA A 254 -8.21 14.08 2.43
N GLN A 255 -8.23 13.02 3.22
CA GLN A 255 -7.08 12.15 3.45
C GLN A 255 -6.64 11.42 2.18
N ILE A 256 -7.58 10.89 1.39
CA ILE A 256 -7.27 10.29 0.07
C ILE A 256 -6.69 11.33 -0.89
N ALA A 257 -7.24 12.55 -0.90
CA ALA A 257 -6.75 13.63 -1.76
C ALA A 257 -5.34 14.12 -1.38
N ALA A 258 -4.93 13.91 -0.12
CA ALA A 258 -3.59 14.27 0.35
C ALA A 258 -2.48 13.35 -0.20
N PHE A 259 -2.82 12.17 -0.70
CA PHE A 259 -1.81 11.27 -1.30
C PHE A 259 -1.27 11.84 -2.61
N SER A 260 0.03 11.76 -2.78
CA SER A 260 0.66 11.98 -4.08
C SER A 260 0.33 10.85 -5.06
N SER A 261 0.47 11.12 -6.35
CA SER A 261 0.33 10.09 -7.40
C SER A 261 1.24 8.88 -7.18
N SER A 262 2.46 9.10 -6.72
CA SER A 262 3.41 8.03 -6.40
C SER A 262 2.95 7.17 -5.22
N GLN A 263 2.30 7.77 -4.22
CA GLN A 263 1.74 7.05 -3.08
C GLN A 263 0.54 6.20 -3.50
N VAL A 264 -0.36 6.75 -4.33
CA VAL A 264 -1.50 5.99 -4.88
C VAL A 264 -1.02 4.81 -5.73
N ALA A 265 -0.02 5.01 -6.59
CA ALA A 265 0.59 3.93 -7.36
C ALA A 265 1.28 2.85 -6.49
N ALA A 266 1.70 3.20 -5.27
CA ALA A 266 2.36 2.28 -4.35
C ALA A 266 1.39 1.49 -3.46
N LEU A 267 0.09 1.81 -3.47
CA LEU A 267 -0.92 1.05 -2.73
C LEU A 267 -0.88 -0.43 -3.14
N SER A 268 -1.03 -1.31 -2.15
CA SER A 268 -1.21 -2.73 -2.42
C SER A 268 -2.54 -2.96 -3.16
N LEU A 269 -2.64 -4.06 -3.89
CA LEU A 269 -3.90 -4.42 -4.57
C LEU A 269 -5.06 -4.55 -3.57
N GLY A 270 -4.79 -5.12 -2.37
CA GLY A 270 -5.79 -5.22 -1.31
C GLY A 270 -6.24 -3.85 -0.80
N ALA A 271 -5.32 -2.93 -0.59
CA ALA A 271 -5.63 -1.56 -0.18
C ALA A 271 -6.50 -0.84 -1.24
N LEU A 272 -6.14 -0.98 -2.52
CA LEU A 272 -6.91 -0.36 -3.61
C LEU A 272 -8.33 -0.93 -3.71
N THR A 273 -8.49 -2.25 -3.61
CA THR A 273 -9.83 -2.89 -3.65
C THR A 273 -10.67 -2.55 -2.41
N GLY A 274 -10.07 -2.07 -1.33
CA GLY A 274 -10.75 -1.55 -0.14
C GLY A 274 -11.32 -0.14 -0.32
N MET A 275 -10.91 0.60 -1.36
CA MET A 275 -11.45 1.95 -1.61
C MET A 275 -12.96 1.90 -1.88
N ALA A 276 -13.71 2.80 -1.23
CA ALA A 276 -15.12 2.98 -1.52
C ALA A 276 -15.33 3.61 -2.92
N GLN A 277 -16.53 3.46 -3.47
CA GLN A 277 -16.92 4.09 -4.75
C GLN A 277 -16.65 5.59 -4.76
N THR A 278 -17.01 6.27 -3.68
CA THR A 278 -16.80 7.72 -3.52
C THR A 278 -15.32 8.10 -3.50
N GLN A 279 -14.47 7.24 -2.92
CA GLN A 279 -13.02 7.46 -2.88
C GLN A 279 -12.39 7.26 -4.27
N ILE A 280 -12.80 6.23 -5.01
CA ILE A 280 -12.32 5.99 -6.39
C ILE A 280 -12.72 7.15 -7.31
N SER A 281 -13.99 7.58 -7.26
CA SER A 281 -14.47 8.71 -8.10
C SER A 281 -13.82 10.05 -7.73
N ALA A 282 -13.39 10.21 -6.47
CA ALA A 282 -12.72 11.42 -5.98
C ALA A 282 -11.22 11.47 -6.30
N LEU A 283 -10.61 10.37 -6.77
CA LEU A 283 -9.20 10.41 -7.19
C LEU A 283 -9.02 11.47 -8.28
N THR A 284 -8.06 12.36 -8.05
CA THR A 284 -7.69 13.36 -9.06
C THR A 284 -7.17 12.68 -10.33
N SER A 285 -7.24 13.37 -11.45
CA SER A 285 -6.69 12.87 -12.72
C SER A 285 -5.24 12.39 -12.60
N THR A 286 -4.42 13.12 -11.85
CA THR A 286 -3.02 12.78 -11.62
C THR A 286 -2.86 11.50 -10.76
N GLN A 287 -3.68 11.33 -9.74
CA GLN A 287 -3.69 10.14 -8.90
C GLN A 287 -4.17 8.91 -9.68
N PHE A 288 -5.29 9.04 -10.40
CA PHE A 288 -5.86 7.94 -11.18
C PHE A 288 -4.95 7.49 -12.32
N SER A 289 -4.32 8.43 -13.04
CA SER A 289 -3.39 8.11 -14.13
C SER A 289 -2.11 7.42 -13.67
N ALA A 290 -1.77 7.55 -12.38
CA ALA A 290 -0.60 6.87 -11.79
C ALA A 290 -0.86 5.39 -11.44
N LEU A 291 -2.11 4.95 -11.42
CA LEU A 291 -2.44 3.54 -11.20
C LEU A 291 -1.81 2.67 -12.30
N THR A 292 -1.26 1.54 -11.90
CA THR A 292 -0.73 0.54 -12.84
C THR A 292 -1.87 -0.18 -13.57
N SER A 293 -1.58 -0.78 -14.72
CA SER A 293 -2.55 -1.62 -15.45
C SER A 293 -3.10 -2.77 -14.59
N LEU A 294 -2.26 -3.34 -13.73
CA LEU A 294 -2.68 -4.39 -12.80
C LEU A 294 -3.67 -3.85 -11.76
N GLN A 295 -3.41 -2.67 -11.20
CA GLN A 295 -4.30 -2.01 -10.25
C GLN A 295 -5.65 -1.68 -10.88
N VAL A 296 -5.65 -1.13 -12.10
CA VAL A 296 -6.89 -0.85 -12.84
C VAL A 296 -7.65 -2.14 -13.15
N GLY A 297 -6.94 -3.21 -13.51
CA GLY A 297 -7.55 -4.52 -13.80
C GLY A 297 -8.14 -5.24 -12.58
N MET A 298 -7.75 -4.82 -11.36
CA MET A 298 -8.25 -5.38 -10.10
C MET A 298 -9.40 -4.59 -9.49
N LEU A 299 -9.82 -3.49 -10.10
CA LEU A 299 -11.01 -2.77 -9.65
C LEU A 299 -12.22 -3.70 -9.70
N ASN A 300 -13.01 -3.71 -8.61
CA ASN A 300 -14.24 -4.49 -8.57
C ASN A 300 -15.38 -3.79 -9.33
N THR A 301 -16.49 -4.48 -9.51
CA THR A 301 -17.68 -3.97 -10.22
C THR A 301 -18.11 -2.60 -9.73
N ASP A 302 -18.27 -2.42 -8.42
CA ASP A 302 -18.71 -1.17 -7.80
C ASP A 302 -17.74 -0.02 -8.07
N GLN A 303 -16.44 -0.31 -8.03
CA GLN A 303 -15.39 0.66 -8.30
C GLN A 303 -15.34 1.05 -9.79
N VAL A 304 -15.54 0.09 -10.70
CA VAL A 304 -15.61 0.37 -12.13
C VAL A 304 -16.83 1.24 -12.46
N GLN A 305 -17.99 0.92 -11.90
CA GLN A 305 -19.22 1.73 -12.09
C GLN A 305 -19.09 3.14 -11.53
N ALA A 306 -18.26 3.34 -10.51
CA ALA A 306 -17.98 4.64 -9.91
C ALA A 306 -16.97 5.50 -10.70
N LEU A 307 -16.30 4.95 -11.72
CA LEU A 307 -15.34 5.72 -12.54
C LEU A 307 -16.07 6.87 -13.27
N THR A 308 -15.51 8.05 -13.17
CA THR A 308 -16.01 9.21 -13.93
C THR A 308 -15.61 9.09 -15.41
N THR A 309 -16.38 9.71 -16.30
CA THR A 309 -16.03 9.78 -17.74
C THR A 309 -14.67 10.43 -17.96
N THR A 310 -14.29 11.39 -17.14
CA THR A 310 -12.95 12.02 -17.18
C THR A 310 -11.87 11.01 -16.86
N GLN A 311 -12.04 10.19 -15.80
CA GLN A 311 -11.09 9.13 -15.45
C GLN A 311 -10.96 8.10 -16.56
N VAL A 312 -12.08 7.64 -17.15
CA VAL A 312 -12.08 6.72 -18.27
C VAL A 312 -11.36 7.30 -19.49
N ALA A 313 -11.69 8.53 -19.88
CA ALA A 313 -11.07 9.20 -21.03
C ALA A 313 -9.56 9.43 -20.86
N MET A 314 -9.09 9.57 -19.62
CA MET A 314 -7.68 9.79 -19.30
C MET A 314 -6.85 8.50 -19.12
N MET A 315 -7.47 7.32 -19.12
CA MET A 315 -6.72 6.06 -19.04
C MET A 315 -5.67 6.00 -20.15
N THR A 316 -4.49 5.56 -19.79
CA THR A 316 -3.48 5.20 -20.79
C THR A 316 -3.91 3.92 -21.52
N THR A 317 -3.39 3.71 -22.72
CA THR A 317 -3.63 2.46 -23.48
C THR A 317 -3.19 1.21 -22.70
N THR A 318 -2.19 1.34 -21.84
CA THR A 318 -1.73 0.26 -20.95
C THR A 318 -2.75 -0.05 -19.84
N GLN A 319 -3.37 0.98 -19.27
CA GLN A 319 -4.42 0.82 -18.26
C GLN A 319 -5.69 0.20 -18.87
N VAL A 320 -6.10 0.68 -20.06
CA VAL A 320 -7.26 0.12 -20.78
C VAL A 320 -7.06 -1.37 -21.10
N LYS A 321 -5.85 -1.76 -21.52
CA LYS A 321 -5.50 -3.19 -21.70
C LYS A 321 -5.54 -3.99 -20.39
N GLY A 322 -5.34 -3.33 -19.25
CA GLY A 322 -5.38 -3.95 -17.94
C GLY A 322 -6.80 -4.28 -17.47
N LEU A 323 -7.84 -3.58 -17.98
CA LEU A 323 -9.22 -3.86 -17.63
C LEU A 323 -9.57 -5.31 -17.96
N SER A 324 -10.26 -5.97 -17.04
CA SER A 324 -10.85 -7.29 -17.33
C SER A 324 -12.05 -7.14 -18.29
N SER A 325 -12.40 -8.21 -19.01
CA SER A 325 -13.64 -8.23 -19.82
C SER A 325 -14.87 -7.99 -18.94
N THR A 326 -14.87 -8.48 -17.69
CA THR A 326 -15.94 -8.24 -16.72
C THR A 326 -16.01 -6.75 -16.36
N ALA A 327 -14.85 -6.11 -16.10
CA ALA A 327 -14.80 -4.67 -15.79
C ALA A 327 -15.37 -3.82 -16.94
N LEU A 328 -15.05 -4.16 -18.19
CA LEU A 328 -15.61 -3.49 -19.38
C LEU A 328 -17.12 -3.74 -19.52
N HIS A 329 -17.60 -4.95 -19.24
CA HIS A 329 -19.02 -5.27 -19.26
C HIS A 329 -19.82 -4.49 -18.20
N GLU A 330 -19.21 -4.14 -17.07
CA GLU A 330 -19.84 -3.35 -16.01
C GLU A 330 -19.88 -1.84 -16.28
N MET A 331 -19.17 -1.36 -17.32
CA MET A 331 -19.21 0.04 -17.72
C MET A 331 -20.56 0.36 -18.38
N ASN A 332 -21.15 1.48 -17.97
CA ASN A 332 -22.36 1.99 -18.62
C ASN A 332 -22.04 2.69 -19.97
N ALA A 333 -23.08 2.95 -20.76
CA ALA A 333 -22.97 3.60 -22.08
C ALA A 333 -22.16 4.91 -22.06
N THR A 334 -22.34 5.73 -21.02
CA THR A 334 -21.62 7.01 -20.88
C THR A 334 -20.13 6.81 -20.63
N GLN A 335 -19.76 5.82 -19.82
CA GLN A 335 -18.37 5.45 -19.56
C GLN A 335 -17.72 4.86 -20.81
N LEU A 336 -18.38 3.91 -21.48
CA LEU A 336 -17.88 3.33 -22.74
C LEU A 336 -17.75 4.38 -23.83
N GLY A 337 -18.75 5.27 -23.97
CA GLY A 337 -18.73 6.38 -24.92
C GLY A 337 -17.62 7.39 -24.68
N SER A 338 -17.04 7.45 -23.47
CA SER A 338 -15.90 8.32 -23.15
C SER A 338 -14.54 7.74 -23.56
N LEU A 339 -14.46 6.47 -23.97
CA LEU A 339 -13.23 5.88 -24.51
C LEU A 339 -12.88 6.54 -25.85
N THR A 340 -11.66 7.01 -25.97
CA THR A 340 -11.13 7.57 -27.22
C THR A 340 -10.88 6.47 -28.27
N THR A 341 -10.82 6.84 -29.55
CA THR A 341 -10.46 5.90 -30.64
C THR A 341 -9.12 5.22 -30.43
N THR A 342 -8.16 5.90 -29.83
CA THR A 342 -6.84 5.34 -29.46
C THR A 342 -6.97 4.26 -28.37
N GLN A 343 -7.83 4.51 -27.37
CA GLN A 343 -8.12 3.55 -26.32
C GLN A 343 -8.92 2.35 -26.89
N MET A 344 -9.89 2.59 -27.76
CA MET A 344 -10.60 1.52 -28.46
C MET A 344 -9.65 0.62 -29.25
N ALA A 345 -8.72 1.17 -30.02
CA ALA A 345 -7.69 0.43 -30.74
C ALA A 345 -6.74 -0.35 -29.83
N ALA A 346 -6.59 0.08 -28.58
CA ALA A 346 -5.74 -0.59 -27.59
C ALA A 346 -6.41 -1.78 -26.88
N LEU A 347 -7.74 -1.88 -26.87
CA LEU A 347 -8.45 -3.02 -26.30
C LEU A 347 -8.00 -4.33 -26.97
N THR A 348 -7.93 -5.39 -26.19
CA THR A 348 -7.62 -6.72 -26.73
C THR A 348 -8.82 -7.31 -27.45
N ALA A 349 -8.56 -8.26 -28.34
CA ALA A 349 -9.62 -9.01 -29.02
C ALA A 349 -10.60 -9.68 -28.04
N THR A 350 -10.09 -10.17 -26.91
CA THR A 350 -10.92 -10.79 -25.84
C THR A 350 -11.82 -9.76 -25.16
N GLN A 351 -11.31 -8.55 -24.92
CA GLN A 351 -12.09 -7.46 -24.34
C GLN A 351 -13.22 -7.01 -25.27
N ILE A 352 -12.95 -6.86 -26.56
CA ILE A 352 -13.96 -6.54 -27.58
C ILE A 352 -15.02 -7.64 -27.68
N ALA A 353 -14.60 -8.90 -27.74
CA ALA A 353 -15.52 -10.04 -27.79
C ALA A 353 -16.36 -10.21 -26.51
N GLY A 354 -15.90 -9.64 -25.39
CA GLY A 354 -16.61 -9.66 -24.11
C GLY A 354 -17.66 -8.57 -23.92
N LEU A 355 -17.74 -7.58 -24.82
CA LEU A 355 -18.83 -6.61 -24.80
C LEU A 355 -20.14 -7.29 -25.19
N ASP A 356 -21.24 -6.89 -24.59
CA ASP A 356 -22.53 -7.37 -25.02
C ASP A 356 -23.08 -6.61 -26.24
N SER A 357 -24.25 -7.01 -26.75
CA SER A 357 -24.86 -6.41 -27.94
C SER A 357 -25.30 -4.95 -27.73
N GLU A 358 -25.79 -4.63 -26.54
CA GLU A 358 -26.20 -3.28 -26.17
C GLU A 358 -24.99 -2.35 -26.10
N GLN A 359 -23.93 -2.80 -25.42
CA GLN A 359 -22.67 -2.07 -25.32
C GLN A 359 -22.05 -1.78 -26.70
N VAL A 360 -22.09 -2.77 -27.61
CA VAL A 360 -21.60 -2.56 -28.98
C VAL A 360 -22.47 -1.57 -29.76
N ASN A 361 -23.78 -1.61 -29.58
CA ASN A 361 -24.71 -0.66 -30.20
C ASN A 361 -24.53 0.77 -29.63
N ASP A 362 -24.10 0.90 -28.36
CA ASP A 362 -23.84 2.20 -27.71
C ASP A 362 -22.53 2.86 -28.16
N LEU A 363 -21.64 2.14 -28.84
CA LEU A 363 -20.39 2.71 -29.35
C LEU A 363 -20.65 3.70 -30.47
N SER A 364 -19.95 4.83 -30.46
CA SER A 364 -20.05 5.79 -31.56
C SER A 364 -19.44 5.24 -32.87
N ALA A 365 -19.86 5.79 -33.99
CA ALA A 365 -19.30 5.46 -35.30
C ALA A 365 -17.78 5.66 -35.35
N GLU A 366 -17.27 6.70 -34.67
CA GLU A 366 -15.83 6.97 -34.55
C GLU A 366 -15.12 5.90 -33.74
N GLN A 367 -15.75 5.39 -32.67
CA GLN A 367 -15.19 4.32 -31.85
C GLN A 367 -15.14 2.99 -32.63
N ILE A 368 -16.17 2.69 -33.41
CA ILE A 368 -16.22 1.55 -34.34
C ILE A 368 -15.14 1.68 -35.43
N ALA A 369 -15.02 2.86 -36.03
CA ALA A 369 -13.98 3.15 -37.02
C ALA A 369 -12.55 3.03 -36.42
N GLY A 370 -12.40 3.26 -35.10
CA GLY A 370 -11.14 3.10 -34.37
C GLY A 370 -10.71 1.66 -34.13
N LEU A 371 -11.56 0.65 -34.34
CA LEU A 371 -11.22 -0.75 -34.13
C LEU A 371 -10.14 -1.22 -35.14
N THR A 372 -9.22 -2.04 -34.68
CA THR A 372 -8.24 -2.70 -35.55
C THR A 372 -8.87 -3.87 -36.31
N ALA A 373 -8.30 -4.28 -37.44
CA ALA A 373 -8.73 -5.47 -38.18
C ALA A 373 -8.76 -6.75 -37.31
N THR A 374 -7.88 -6.88 -36.32
CA THR A 374 -7.85 -8.01 -35.39
C THR A 374 -9.07 -7.96 -34.45
N GLN A 375 -9.45 -6.79 -33.98
CA GLN A 375 -10.62 -6.59 -33.12
C GLN A 375 -11.93 -6.84 -33.92
N VAL A 376 -12.00 -6.40 -35.17
CA VAL A 376 -13.13 -6.68 -36.06
C VAL A 376 -13.32 -8.20 -36.23
N LYS A 377 -12.23 -8.96 -36.39
CA LYS A 377 -12.30 -10.45 -36.43
C LYS A 377 -12.81 -11.07 -35.16
N SER A 378 -12.68 -10.40 -34.01
CA SER A 378 -13.13 -10.93 -32.72
C SER A 378 -14.60 -10.62 -32.40
N LEU A 379 -15.23 -9.70 -33.12
CA LEU A 379 -16.66 -9.43 -32.97
C LEU A 379 -17.47 -10.72 -33.21
N THR A 380 -18.39 -11.00 -32.31
CA THR A 380 -19.31 -12.13 -32.45
C THR A 380 -20.39 -11.83 -33.48
N THR A 381 -21.06 -12.85 -33.99
CA THR A 381 -22.23 -12.69 -34.91
C THR A 381 -23.36 -11.90 -34.24
N THR A 382 -23.53 -12.05 -32.92
CA THR A 382 -24.52 -11.29 -32.13
C THR A 382 -24.18 -9.80 -32.07
N GLN A 383 -22.89 -9.49 -31.86
CA GLN A 383 -22.41 -8.10 -31.86
C GLN A 383 -22.56 -7.46 -33.25
N TRP A 384 -22.23 -8.19 -34.31
CA TRP A 384 -22.46 -7.74 -35.68
C TRP A 384 -23.92 -7.43 -35.99
N ALA A 385 -24.84 -8.27 -35.47
CA ALA A 385 -26.26 -8.06 -35.65
C ALA A 385 -26.83 -6.84 -34.87
N ALA A 386 -26.11 -6.38 -33.85
CA ALA A 386 -26.49 -5.20 -33.05
C ALA A 386 -26.03 -3.87 -33.64
N LEU A 387 -25.10 -3.88 -34.62
CA LEU A 387 -24.59 -2.65 -35.23
C LEU A 387 -25.68 -1.95 -36.04
N ASP A 388 -25.78 -0.64 -35.87
CA ASP A 388 -26.64 0.23 -36.69
C ASP A 388 -26.02 0.54 -38.05
N VAL A 389 -26.82 1.17 -38.95
CA VAL A 389 -26.41 1.54 -40.31
C VAL A 389 -25.19 2.47 -40.27
N THR A 390 -25.14 3.45 -39.36
CA THR A 390 -24.06 4.43 -39.25
C THR A 390 -22.77 3.75 -38.81
N GLN A 391 -22.87 2.86 -37.84
CA GLN A 391 -21.74 2.06 -37.34
C GLN A 391 -21.18 1.14 -38.43
N VAL A 392 -22.05 0.44 -39.22
CA VAL A 392 -21.61 -0.41 -40.34
C VAL A 392 -20.88 0.44 -41.39
N GLN A 393 -21.42 1.60 -41.74
CA GLN A 393 -20.83 2.50 -42.74
C GLN A 393 -19.51 3.11 -42.29
N SER A 394 -19.23 3.18 -40.97
CA SER A 394 -17.99 3.72 -40.42
C SER A 394 -16.77 2.82 -40.57
N PHE A 395 -16.97 1.52 -40.83
CA PHE A 395 -15.85 0.60 -41.07
C PHE A 395 -15.07 0.99 -42.34
N SER A 396 -13.75 0.98 -42.26
CA SER A 396 -12.90 1.11 -43.43
C SER A 396 -12.95 -0.18 -44.28
N GLU A 397 -12.56 -0.05 -45.54
CA GLU A 397 -12.42 -1.21 -46.47
C GLU A 397 -11.51 -2.31 -45.89
N THR A 398 -10.41 -1.92 -45.20
CA THR A 398 -9.51 -2.87 -44.54
C THR A 398 -10.20 -3.62 -43.38
N GLN A 399 -11.06 -2.95 -42.63
CA GLN A 399 -11.84 -3.57 -41.54
C GLN A 399 -12.89 -4.52 -42.10
N VAL A 400 -13.61 -4.11 -43.14
CA VAL A 400 -14.59 -4.95 -43.82
C VAL A 400 -13.91 -6.18 -44.47
N GLY A 401 -12.76 -6.02 -45.12
CA GLY A 401 -11.96 -7.09 -45.65
C GLY A 401 -11.46 -8.08 -44.58
N ALA A 402 -11.43 -7.67 -43.30
CA ALA A 402 -11.03 -8.52 -42.18
C ALA A 402 -12.19 -9.39 -41.62
N ILE A 403 -13.45 -9.14 -41.98
CA ILE A 403 -14.61 -9.92 -41.54
C ILE A 403 -14.41 -11.38 -41.92
N THR A 404 -14.59 -12.30 -40.99
CA THR A 404 -14.44 -13.74 -41.29
C THR A 404 -15.66 -14.28 -42.09
N THR A 405 -15.47 -15.37 -42.82
CA THR A 405 -16.60 -16.02 -43.52
C THR A 405 -17.69 -16.51 -42.56
N THR A 406 -17.37 -16.85 -41.33
CA THR A 406 -18.33 -17.20 -40.28
C THR A 406 -19.16 -15.99 -39.87
N GLN A 407 -18.54 -14.83 -39.68
CA GLN A 407 -19.23 -13.58 -39.40
C GLN A 407 -20.10 -13.16 -40.59
N MET A 408 -19.58 -13.23 -41.82
CA MET A 408 -20.35 -12.93 -43.04
C MET A 408 -21.65 -13.75 -43.17
N ARG A 409 -21.63 -15.04 -42.80
CA ARG A 409 -22.84 -15.89 -42.77
C ARG A 409 -23.85 -15.45 -41.71
N GLY A 410 -23.39 -14.83 -40.63
CA GLY A 410 -24.20 -14.36 -39.51
C GLY A 410 -24.68 -12.93 -39.67
N LEU A 411 -24.23 -12.19 -40.70
CA LEU A 411 -24.69 -10.81 -40.93
C LEU A 411 -26.19 -10.80 -41.25
N THR A 412 -26.89 -9.84 -40.61
CA THR A 412 -28.30 -9.60 -40.94
C THR A 412 -28.42 -8.96 -42.32
N GLU A 413 -29.59 -9.11 -42.93
CA GLU A 413 -29.91 -8.42 -44.17
C GLU A 413 -29.69 -6.92 -44.08
N THR A 414 -30.14 -6.28 -42.98
CA THR A 414 -29.96 -4.86 -42.70
C THR A 414 -28.48 -4.46 -42.65
N ALA A 415 -27.64 -5.27 -42.02
CA ALA A 415 -26.19 -4.99 -41.92
C ALA A 415 -25.50 -5.07 -43.29
N VAL A 416 -25.89 -6.02 -44.14
CA VAL A 416 -25.34 -6.15 -45.50
C VAL A 416 -25.83 -5.02 -46.41
N GLN A 417 -27.10 -4.64 -46.31
CA GLN A 417 -27.69 -3.49 -47.04
C GLN A 417 -27.06 -2.15 -46.60
N ALA A 418 -26.58 -2.08 -45.36
CA ALA A 418 -25.89 -0.87 -44.86
C ALA A 418 -24.48 -0.70 -45.48
N LEU A 419 -23.85 -1.74 -46.00
CA LEU A 419 -22.53 -1.66 -46.62
C LEU A 419 -22.53 -0.70 -47.83
N THR A 420 -21.57 0.20 -47.86
CA THR A 420 -21.35 1.08 -49.04
C THR A 420 -20.78 0.28 -50.21
N GLY A 421 -20.90 0.83 -51.44
CA GLY A 421 -20.30 0.21 -52.62
C GLY A 421 -18.77 -0.05 -52.48
N ALA A 422 -18.05 0.88 -51.88
CA ALA A 422 -16.61 0.72 -51.61
C ALA A 422 -16.33 -0.44 -50.64
N GLN A 423 -17.11 -0.54 -49.58
CA GLN A 423 -17.01 -1.64 -48.62
C GLN A 423 -17.35 -2.99 -49.26
N LEU A 424 -18.40 -3.08 -50.08
CA LEU A 424 -18.74 -4.27 -50.84
C LEU A 424 -17.64 -4.66 -51.82
N GLY A 425 -17.04 -3.70 -52.51
CA GLY A 425 -15.93 -3.91 -53.43
C GLY A 425 -14.65 -4.42 -52.72
N ALA A 426 -14.49 -4.12 -51.44
CA ALA A 426 -13.38 -4.59 -50.63
C ALA A 426 -13.49 -6.02 -50.10
N LEU A 427 -14.68 -6.65 -50.21
CA LEU A 427 -14.91 -8.05 -49.81
C LEU A 427 -14.10 -9.02 -50.70
N SER A 428 -13.50 -10.02 -50.10
CA SER A 428 -12.91 -11.12 -50.85
C SER A 428 -14.00 -12.00 -51.50
N THR A 429 -13.66 -12.74 -52.55
CA THR A 429 -14.52 -13.71 -53.18
C THR A 429 -15.13 -14.71 -52.22
N GLN A 430 -14.34 -15.14 -51.21
CA GLN A 430 -14.82 -16.07 -50.17
C GLN A 430 -15.85 -15.41 -49.24
N GLN A 431 -15.69 -14.13 -48.93
CA GLN A 431 -16.64 -13.39 -48.12
C GLN A 431 -17.97 -13.18 -48.87
N VAL A 432 -17.91 -12.82 -50.15
CA VAL A 432 -19.13 -12.69 -50.99
C VAL A 432 -19.86 -14.05 -51.10
N ALA A 433 -19.14 -15.11 -51.35
CA ALA A 433 -19.71 -16.45 -51.42
C ALA A 433 -20.29 -16.94 -50.07
N ALA A 434 -19.88 -16.36 -48.96
CA ALA A 434 -20.35 -16.66 -47.62
C ALA A 434 -21.60 -15.86 -47.19
N LEU A 435 -21.99 -14.80 -47.90
CA LEU A 435 -23.25 -14.06 -47.67
C LEU A 435 -24.46 -14.97 -47.78
N SER A 436 -25.47 -14.78 -46.94
CA SER A 436 -26.74 -15.48 -47.09
C SER A 436 -27.46 -15.06 -48.37
N THR A 437 -28.26 -15.95 -48.94
CA THR A 437 -29.08 -15.61 -50.10
C THR A 437 -30.02 -14.46 -49.84
N ALA A 438 -30.60 -14.38 -48.64
CA ALA A 438 -31.48 -13.27 -48.23
C ALA A 438 -30.71 -11.94 -48.16
N SER A 439 -29.52 -11.92 -47.53
CA SER A 439 -28.67 -10.72 -47.45
C SER A 439 -28.24 -10.24 -48.83
N LEU A 440 -27.91 -11.13 -49.73
CA LEU A 440 -27.51 -10.79 -51.09
C LEU A 440 -28.70 -10.29 -51.91
N ALA A 441 -29.88 -10.93 -51.82
CA ALA A 441 -31.09 -10.50 -52.49
C ALA A 441 -31.59 -9.12 -52.01
N GLY A 442 -31.26 -8.72 -50.79
CA GLY A 442 -31.58 -7.41 -50.24
C GLY A 442 -30.71 -6.26 -50.73
N LEU A 443 -29.59 -6.51 -51.44
CA LEU A 443 -28.75 -5.46 -52.00
C LEU A 443 -29.48 -4.69 -53.12
N THR A 444 -29.24 -3.38 -53.14
CA THR A 444 -29.75 -2.53 -54.24
C THR A 444 -28.98 -2.78 -55.54
N VAL A 445 -29.57 -2.40 -56.67
CA VAL A 445 -28.93 -2.50 -57.99
C VAL A 445 -27.59 -1.76 -58.02
N THR A 446 -27.50 -0.60 -57.41
CA THR A 446 -26.26 0.18 -57.28
C THR A 446 -25.18 -0.54 -56.49
N GLN A 447 -25.56 -1.22 -55.44
CA GLN A 447 -24.64 -2.07 -54.65
C GLN A 447 -24.12 -3.26 -55.45
N PHE A 448 -24.98 -3.92 -56.23
CA PHE A 448 -24.56 -4.99 -57.15
C PHE A 448 -23.55 -4.48 -58.20
N GLN A 449 -23.76 -3.30 -58.77
CA GLN A 449 -22.87 -2.67 -59.74
C GLN A 449 -21.47 -2.31 -59.13
N SER A 450 -21.35 -2.25 -57.82
CA SER A 450 -20.08 -2.03 -57.16
C SER A 450 -19.22 -3.29 -56.95
N LEU A 451 -19.80 -4.48 -57.17
CA LEU A 451 -19.09 -5.74 -57.09
C LEU A 451 -18.10 -5.87 -58.25
N ALA A 452 -16.85 -6.27 -57.91
CA ALA A 452 -15.86 -6.55 -58.96
C ALA A 452 -16.23 -7.81 -59.74
N PRO A 453 -15.81 -7.95 -61.02
CA PRO A 453 -16.07 -9.13 -61.84
C PRO A 453 -15.66 -10.46 -61.19
N THR A 454 -14.54 -10.42 -60.40
CA THR A 454 -14.08 -11.59 -59.64
C THR A 454 -15.02 -11.97 -58.50
N GLN A 455 -15.69 -11.01 -57.86
CA GLN A 455 -16.69 -11.20 -56.82
C GLN A 455 -17.97 -11.77 -57.41
N VAL A 456 -18.39 -11.26 -58.59
CA VAL A 456 -19.56 -11.78 -59.35
C VAL A 456 -19.33 -13.23 -59.75
N SER A 457 -18.16 -13.58 -60.24
CA SER A 457 -17.82 -14.96 -60.60
C SER A 457 -17.77 -15.93 -59.41
N ALA A 458 -17.65 -15.40 -58.19
CA ALA A 458 -17.61 -16.20 -56.96
C ALA A 458 -19.01 -16.49 -56.37
N LEU A 459 -20.09 -15.90 -56.91
CA LEU A 459 -21.44 -16.18 -56.45
C LEU A 459 -21.79 -17.64 -56.58
N THR A 460 -22.44 -18.22 -55.56
CA THR A 460 -22.91 -19.59 -55.58
C THR A 460 -24.19 -19.71 -56.40
N ASN A 461 -24.51 -20.92 -56.91
CA ASN A 461 -25.77 -21.15 -57.63
C ASN A 461 -27.02 -20.73 -56.83
N ALA A 462 -27.01 -20.98 -55.51
CA ALA A 462 -28.12 -20.60 -54.63
C ALA A 462 -28.25 -19.06 -54.52
N GLN A 463 -27.13 -18.37 -54.50
CA GLN A 463 -27.10 -16.90 -54.46
C GLN A 463 -27.62 -16.34 -55.81
N ILE A 464 -27.19 -16.87 -56.95
CA ILE A 464 -27.67 -16.46 -58.27
C ILE A 464 -29.17 -16.72 -58.41
N ALA A 465 -29.66 -17.89 -58.03
CA ALA A 465 -31.06 -18.22 -58.06
C ALA A 465 -31.96 -17.30 -57.21
N ALA A 466 -31.37 -16.66 -56.14
CA ALA A 466 -32.07 -15.75 -55.25
C ALA A 466 -32.10 -14.29 -55.75
N LEU A 467 -31.35 -13.95 -56.83
CA LEU A 467 -31.30 -12.57 -57.35
C LEU A 467 -32.65 -12.19 -58.01
N SER A 468 -33.06 -10.94 -57.81
CA SER A 468 -34.19 -10.37 -58.56
C SER A 468 -33.81 -10.20 -60.03
N PRO A 469 -34.78 -10.15 -60.95
CA PRO A 469 -34.53 -9.77 -62.36
C PRO A 469 -33.74 -8.47 -62.50
N ASP A 470 -34.08 -7.44 -61.74
CA ASP A 470 -33.41 -6.13 -61.79
C ASP A 470 -31.93 -6.22 -61.31
N GLN A 471 -31.65 -7.01 -60.30
CA GLN A 471 -30.29 -7.28 -59.83
C GLN A 471 -29.48 -8.04 -60.88
N LEU A 472 -30.09 -9.02 -61.55
CA LEU A 472 -29.45 -9.76 -62.63
C LEU A 472 -29.17 -8.91 -63.83
N ALA A 473 -30.10 -8.00 -64.21
CA ALA A 473 -29.93 -7.01 -65.30
C ALA A 473 -28.86 -5.95 -65.00
N ALA A 474 -28.44 -5.83 -63.76
CA ALA A 474 -27.33 -4.94 -63.36
C ALA A 474 -25.96 -5.47 -63.78
N PHE A 475 -25.83 -6.75 -64.06
CA PHE A 475 -24.56 -7.32 -64.54
C PHE A 475 -24.33 -6.99 -66.00
N THR A 476 -23.09 -6.61 -66.31
CA THR A 476 -22.67 -6.41 -67.69
C THR A 476 -22.57 -7.75 -68.46
N THR A 477 -22.55 -7.71 -69.78
CA THR A 477 -22.23 -8.88 -70.60
C THR A 477 -20.85 -9.48 -70.27
N ALA A 478 -19.91 -8.64 -69.82
CA ALA A 478 -18.61 -9.08 -69.32
C ALA A 478 -18.74 -9.88 -68.03
N ASP A 479 -19.54 -9.45 -67.07
CA ASP A 479 -19.79 -10.17 -65.80
C ASP A 479 -20.47 -11.49 -66.03
N LEU A 480 -21.50 -11.53 -66.90
CA LEU A 480 -22.20 -12.75 -67.25
C LEU A 480 -21.32 -13.76 -67.99
N SER A 481 -20.34 -13.28 -68.78
CA SER A 481 -19.36 -14.13 -69.46
C SER A 481 -18.40 -14.85 -68.49
N LEU A 482 -18.28 -14.39 -67.25
CA LEU A 482 -17.47 -15.02 -66.19
C LEU A 482 -18.22 -16.14 -65.47
N PHE A 483 -19.54 -16.25 -65.67
CA PHE A 483 -20.29 -17.32 -65.05
C PHE A 483 -19.87 -18.69 -65.55
N SER A 484 -19.60 -19.59 -64.64
CA SER A 484 -19.36 -21.01 -64.95
C SER A 484 -20.64 -21.65 -65.46
N LYS A 485 -20.50 -22.78 -66.19
CA LYS A 485 -21.64 -23.62 -66.64
C LYS A 485 -22.60 -23.96 -65.47
N THR A 486 -22.05 -24.19 -64.30
CA THR A 486 -22.80 -24.47 -63.06
C THR A 486 -23.64 -23.29 -62.60
N GLN A 487 -23.08 -22.10 -62.64
CA GLN A 487 -23.75 -20.84 -62.27
C GLN A 487 -24.85 -20.49 -63.27
N MET A 488 -24.59 -20.64 -64.57
CA MET A 488 -25.60 -20.47 -65.59
C MET A 488 -26.79 -21.48 -65.45
N GLY A 489 -26.47 -22.70 -65.03
CA GLY A 489 -27.52 -23.71 -64.70
C GLY A 489 -28.30 -23.43 -63.41
N GLY A 490 -27.85 -22.47 -62.59
CA GLY A 490 -28.54 -21.97 -61.39
C GLY A 490 -29.61 -20.92 -61.68
N LEU A 491 -29.67 -20.36 -62.90
CA LEU A 491 -30.68 -19.38 -63.29
C LEU A 491 -32.07 -19.98 -63.30
N THR A 492 -33.04 -19.27 -62.76
CA THR A 492 -34.48 -19.64 -62.86
C THR A 492 -35.04 -19.27 -64.20
N ALA A 493 -36.22 -19.82 -64.58
CA ALA A 493 -36.89 -19.52 -65.83
C ALA A 493 -37.22 -18.03 -65.98
N ALA A 494 -37.70 -17.38 -64.93
CA ALA A 494 -37.96 -15.93 -64.87
C ALA A 494 -36.67 -15.05 -65.06
N GLN A 495 -35.55 -15.51 -64.50
CA GLN A 495 -34.25 -14.85 -64.67
C GLN A 495 -33.71 -14.99 -66.10
N THR A 496 -33.92 -16.17 -66.70
CA THR A 496 -33.51 -16.43 -68.11
C THR A 496 -34.33 -15.57 -69.08
N GLU A 497 -35.64 -15.38 -68.84
CA GLU A 497 -36.50 -14.51 -69.57
C GLU A 497 -36.08 -13.04 -69.49
N ALA A 498 -35.74 -12.56 -68.27
CA ALA A 498 -35.31 -11.21 -68.07
C ALA A 498 -33.93 -10.87 -68.73
N LEU A 499 -33.07 -11.88 -68.96
CA LEU A 499 -31.80 -11.71 -69.67
C LEU A 499 -31.97 -11.69 -71.19
N SER A 500 -33.13 -12.12 -71.72
CA SER A 500 -33.41 -12.21 -73.13
C SER A 500 -34.08 -10.99 -73.73
N THR A 501 -34.42 -10.01 -72.87
CA THR A 501 -35.04 -8.75 -73.25
C THR A 501 -34.01 -7.56 -73.21
#